data_b8f1953d1b1ba17db4326bc1124a34a8
#
_entry.id   b8f1953d1b1ba17db4326bc1124a34a8
#
_cell.length_a   1.000
_cell.length_b   1.000
_cell.length_c   1.000
_cell.angle_alpha   90.00
_cell.angle_beta   90.00
_cell.angle_gamma   90.00
#
_symmetry.space_group_name_H-M   'P 1'
#
loop_
_entity.id
_entity.type
_entity.pdbx_description
1 polymer ?
#
loop_
_entity_poly.entity_id
_entity_poly.type
_entity_poly.pdbx_seq_one_letter_code
_entity_poly.pdbx_strand_id
1 'polypeptide(L)'
;MSTLSQDTIKSWTDPKGPVALVLKEHLVPVEGEGGVLFPPTYADVGYNIDELSEGTKVVTVDSVGSQANRMEPIFATDPDLQPLVPQVAIDLGEGRQISLLEAGHRLGDAIVRSSSLKDDARSAFESFLDTGDSTSIAKLAPTSLVFGVWDSRDTQAKLSRIVQSVIRAWDVDVLTRS
;
A
#
# COMPACT_ATOMS: atom_id res chain seq x y z
N MET A 1 -15.57 -9.51 20.43
CA MET A 1 -14.50 -8.59 19.93
C MET A 1 -14.48 -7.39 20.86
N SER A 2 -13.34 -7.06 21.46
CA SER A 2 -13.21 -5.84 22.26
C SER A 2 -13.22 -4.64 21.32
N THR A 3 -14.12 -3.71 21.54
CA THR A 3 -14.19 -2.48 20.76
C THR A 3 -12.97 -1.63 21.09
N LEU A 4 -12.22 -1.20 20.07
CA LEU A 4 -11.10 -0.27 20.24
C LEU A 4 -11.65 1.08 20.75
N SER A 5 -11.19 1.52 21.91
CA SER A 5 -11.54 2.84 22.46
C SER A 5 -10.51 3.89 22.04
N GLN A 6 -10.91 5.16 22.05
CA GLN A 6 -9.96 6.26 21.81
C GLN A 6 -8.81 6.27 22.83
N ASP A 7 -9.05 5.88 24.08
CA ASP A 7 -8.03 5.82 25.10
C ASP A 7 -7.02 4.69 24.82
N THR A 8 -7.49 3.57 24.29
CA THR A 8 -6.60 2.50 23.81
C THR A 8 -5.68 3.00 22.68
N ILE A 9 -6.25 3.70 21.69
CA ILE A 9 -5.45 4.25 20.57
C ILE A 9 -4.45 5.30 21.09
N LYS A 10 -4.85 6.18 22.01
CA LYS A 10 -3.95 7.15 22.65
C LYS A 10 -2.82 6.47 23.41
N SER A 11 -3.08 5.37 24.11
CA SER A 11 -2.03 4.64 24.81
C SER A 11 -0.95 4.06 23.87
N TRP A 12 -1.28 3.84 22.62
CA TRP A 12 -0.32 3.36 21.60
C TRP A 12 0.64 4.45 21.12
N THR A 13 0.28 5.74 21.33
CA THR A 13 1.18 6.86 21.00
C THR A 13 2.15 7.23 22.12
N ASP A 14 2.10 6.53 23.26
CA ASP A 14 3.07 6.70 24.34
C ASP A 14 4.45 6.25 23.86
N PRO A 15 5.53 7.01 24.14
CA PRO A 15 6.91 6.60 23.79
C PRO A 15 7.33 5.22 24.30
N LYS A 16 6.67 4.72 25.36
CA LYS A 16 6.84 3.35 25.89
C LYS A 16 5.74 2.39 25.46
N GLY A 17 4.87 2.83 24.58
CA GLY A 17 3.76 2.03 24.04
C GLY A 17 4.24 0.96 23.07
N PRO A 18 3.30 0.19 22.49
CA PRO A 18 3.61 -0.83 21.49
C PRO A 18 4.20 -0.21 20.22
N VAL A 19 5.18 -0.87 19.64
CA VAL A 19 5.85 -0.42 18.41
C VAL A 19 5.09 -0.76 17.13
N ALA A 20 4.13 -1.70 17.21
CA ALA A 20 3.30 -2.11 16.09
C ALA A 20 1.97 -2.71 16.55
N LEU A 21 0.95 -2.56 15.72
CA LEU A 21 -0.30 -3.32 15.80
C LEU A 21 -0.26 -4.40 14.71
N VAL A 22 -0.43 -5.65 15.13
CA VAL A 22 -0.45 -6.79 14.21
C VAL A 22 -1.83 -7.43 14.23
N LEU A 23 -2.46 -7.50 13.06
CA LEU A 23 -3.69 -8.24 12.83
C LEU A 23 -3.36 -9.48 11.99
N LYS A 24 -3.90 -10.62 12.36
CA LYS A 24 -3.72 -11.87 11.64
C LYS A 24 -5.06 -12.55 11.45
N GLU A 25 -5.41 -12.80 10.19
CA GLU A 25 -6.66 -13.46 9.80
C GLU A 25 -6.34 -14.73 9.00
N HIS A 26 -7.15 -15.77 9.20
CA HIS A 26 -7.12 -16.96 8.36
C HIS A 26 -8.11 -16.80 7.22
N LEU A 27 -7.61 -16.92 6.00
CA LEU A 27 -8.40 -16.86 4.78
C LEU A 27 -8.55 -18.28 4.20
N VAL A 28 -9.65 -18.51 3.52
CA VAL A 28 -9.86 -19.74 2.74
C VAL A 28 -10.07 -19.35 1.26
N PRO A 29 -9.67 -20.22 0.31
CA PRO A 29 -9.99 -20.01 -1.10
C PRO A 29 -11.52 -19.90 -1.29
N VAL A 30 -11.95 -19.13 -2.29
CA VAL A 30 -13.38 -18.99 -2.63
C VAL A 30 -14.02 -20.36 -2.94
N GLU A 31 -13.23 -21.28 -3.48
CA GLU A 31 -13.65 -22.67 -3.78
C GLU A 31 -13.73 -23.56 -2.54
N GLY A 32 -13.37 -23.03 -1.37
CA GLY A 32 -13.33 -23.78 -0.13
C GLY A 32 -11.95 -24.32 0.23
N GLU A 33 -11.89 -25.05 1.33
CA GLU A 33 -10.65 -25.67 1.83
C GLU A 33 -10.06 -26.63 0.80
N GLY A 34 -8.75 -26.56 0.55
CA GLY A 34 -8.06 -27.33 -0.48
C GLY A 34 -8.20 -26.79 -1.91
N GLY A 35 -8.83 -25.63 -2.09
CA GLY A 35 -8.91 -24.94 -3.39
C GLY A 35 -7.53 -24.58 -3.95
N VAL A 36 -7.40 -24.65 -5.30
CA VAL A 36 -6.15 -24.33 -5.99
C VAL A 36 -5.96 -22.83 -6.09
N LEU A 37 -4.79 -22.34 -5.68
CA LEU A 37 -4.41 -20.94 -5.79
C LEU A 37 -3.57 -20.69 -7.04
N PHE A 38 -3.81 -19.57 -7.69
CA PHE A 38 -2.99 -19.05 -8.80
C PHE A 38 -2.33 -17.74 -8.36
N PRO A 39 -1.16 -17.83 -7.69
CA PRO A 39 -0.48 -16.61 -7.21
C PRO A 39 0.00 -15.75 -8.38
N PRO A 40 0.26 -14.44 -8.17
CA PRO A 40 0.86 -13.60 -9.18
C PRO A 40 2.27 -14.08 -9.53
N THR A 41 2.65 -13.86 -10.79
CA THR A 41 4.03 -14.08 -11.25
C THR A 41 4.84 -12.79 -11.16
N TYR A 42 6.10 -12.94 -10.79
CA TYR A 42 7.08 -11.85 -10.72
C TYR A 42 8.09 -12.01 -11.85
N ALA A 43 8.55 -10.90 -12.41
CA ALA A 43 9.58 -10.91 -13.44
C ALA A 43 10.84 -11.63 -12.90
N ASP A 44 11.43 -12.47 -13.73
CA ASP A 44 12.65 -13.24 -13.46
C ASP A 44 12.57 -14.31 -12.36
N VAL A 45 11.47 -14.35 -11.59
CA VAL A 45 11.29 -15.29 -10.46
C VAL A 45 10.17 -16.31 -10.72
N GLY A 46 9.12 -15.91 -11.48
CA GLY A 46 7.90 -16.69 -11.58
C GLY A 46 7.03 -16.54 -10.32
N TYR A 47 6.56 -17.62 -9.72
CA TYR A 47 5.88 -17.57 -8.43
C TYR A 47 6.87 -17.28 -7.30
N ASN A 48 6.52 -16.39 -6.39
CA ASN A 48 7.32 -16.11 -5.19
C ASN A 48 7.00 -17.18 -4.13
N ILE A 49 7.83 -18.20 -4.10
CA ILE A 49 7.72 -19.34 -3.18
C ILE A 49 9.01 -19.42 -2.37
N ASP A 50 8.88 -19.24 -1.06
CA ASP A 50 9.97 -19.42 -0.11
C ASP A 50 9.89 -20.86 0.45
N GLU A 51 11.04 -21.50 0.65
CA GLU A 51 11.15 -22.77 1.34
C GLU A 51 11.89 -22.55 2.66
N LEU A 52 11.22 -22.86 3.76
CA LEU A 52 11.79 -22.72 5.10
C LEU A 52 12.74 -23.89 5.40
N SER A 53 13.57 -23.74 6.44
CA SER A 53 14.60 -24.71 6.81
C SER A 53 14.05 -26.12 7.11
N GLU A 54 12.80 -26.20 7.55
CA GLU A 54 12.07 -27.46 7.80
C GLU A 54 11.36 -28.01 6.55
N GLY A 55 11.52 -27.36 5.38
CA GLY A 55 10.91 -27.78 4.12
C GLY A 55 9.50 -27.24 3.86
N THR A 56 8.91 -26.51 4.80
CA THR A 56 7.60 -25.83 4.60
C THR A 56 7.70 -24.81 3.49
N LYS A 57 6.80 -24.87 2.52
CA LYS A 57 6.71 -23.90 1.43
C LYS A 57 5.68 -22.83 1.73
N VAL A 58 6.08 -21.57 1.48
CA VAL A 58 5.25 -20.39 1.69
C VAL A 58 5.18 -19.62 0.39
N VAL A 59 3.98 -19.43 -0.14
CA VAL A 59 3.77 -18.66 -1.37
C VAL A 59 3.15 -17.29 -1.06
N THR A 60 3.67 -16.25 -1.69
CA THR A 60 3.05 -14.93 -1.65
C THR A 60 1.86 -14.90 -2.60
N VAL A 61 0.65 -14.83 -2.05
CA VAL A 61 -0.61 -14.75 -2.80
C VAL A 61 -0.92 -13.31 -3.21
N ASP A 62 -0.69 -12.35 -2.29
CA ASP A 62 -0.79 -10.93 -2.62
C ASP A 62 0.27 -10.13 -1.85
N SER A 63 1.03 -9.34 -2.57
CA SER A 63 2.19 -8.62 -2.01
C SER A 63 1.77 -7.38 -1.22
N VAL A 64 2.69 -6.89 -0.36
CA VAL A 64 2.50 -5.64 0.39
C VAL A 64 2.18 -4.46 -0.53
N GLY A 65 2.82 -4.38 -1.69
CA GLY A 65 2.55 -3.32 -2.67
C GLY A 65 1.16 -3.43 -3.29
N SER A 66 0.76 -4.62 -3.67
CA SER A 66 -0.56 -4.88 -4.24
C SER A 66 -1.67 -4.65 -3.20
N GLN A 67 -1.48 -5.11 -1.97
CA GLN A 67 -2.43 -4.86 -0.88
C GLN A 67 -2.59 -3.36 -0.60
N ALA A 68 -1.51 -2.58 -0.59
CA ALA A 68 -1.59 -1.13 -0.43
C ALA A 68 -2.44 -0.48 -1.53
N ASN A 69 -2.25 -0.90 -2.79
CA ASN A 69 -3.03 -0.38 -3.92
C ASN A 69 -4.50 -0.82 -3.90
N ARG A 70 -4.85 -1.89 -3.16
CA ARG A 70 -6.24 -2.30 -2.94
C ARG A 70 -6.90 -1.57 -1.79
N MET A 71 -6.14 -1.22 -0.75
CA MET A 71 -6.66 -0.51 0.42
C MET A 71 -6.87 0.98 0.15
N GLU A 72 -5.98 1.60 -0.60
CA GLU A 72 -6.00 3.05 -0.80
C GLU A 72 -7.29 3.59 -1.48
N PRO A 73 -7.86 2.93 -2.52
CA PRO A 73 -9.10 3.39 -3.13
C PRO A 73 -10.32 3.43 -2.19
N ILE A 74 -10.26 2.76 -1.05
CA ILE A 74 -11.32 2.80 -0.02
C ILE A 74 -11.53 4.25 0.46
N PHE A 75 -10.47 5.06 0.52
CA PHE A 75 -10.56 6.48 0.86
C PHE A 75 -11.30 7.34 -0.18
N ALA A 76 -11.57 6.83 -1.37
CA ALA A 76 -12.42 7.50 -2.35
C ALA A 76 -13.90 7.09 -2.25
N THR A 77 -14.19 5.91 -1.71
CA THR A 77 -15.52 5.29 -1.78
C THR A 77 -16.23 5.15 -0.43
N ASP A 78 -15.49 5.05 0.67
CA ASP A 78 -16.05 4.92 2.00
C ASP A 78 -16.41 6.31 2.56
N PRO A 79 -17.68 6.56 2.95
CA PRO A 79 -18.14 7.88 3.38
C PRO A 79 -17.48 8.37 4.68
N ASP A 80 -16.99 7.47 5.53
CA ASP A 80 -16.32 7.82 6.78
C ASP A 80 -14.84 8.14 6.57
N LEU A 81 -14.22 7.54 5.55
CA LEU A 81 -12.80 7.70 5.24
C LEU A 81 -12.53 8.80 4.19
N GLN A 82 -13.47 9.02 3.27
CA GLN A 82 -13.34 10.03 2.20
C GLN A 82 -13.01 11.44 2.72
N PRO A 83 -13.62 11.94 3.80
CA PRO A 83 -13.30 13.28 4.32
C PRO A 83 -11.91 13.40 4.94
N LEU A 84 -11.23 12.29 5.19
CA LEU A 84 -9.92 12.29 5.86
C LEU A 84 -8.75 12.58 4.90
N VAL A 85 -8.99 12.53 3.59
CA VAL A 85 -7.94 12.71 2.57
C VAL A 85 -8.41 13.63 1.44
N PRO A 86 -7.52 14.41 0.83
CA PRO A 86 -7.84 15.18 -0.37
C PRO A 86 -8.29 14.27 -1.51
N GLN A 87 -9.40 14.62 -2.14
CA GLN A 87 -9.94 13.92 -3.31
C GLN A 87 -9.38 14.54 -4.59
N VAL A 88 -8.12 14.24 -4.89
CA VAL A 88 -7.42 14.77 -6.06
C VAL A 88 -7.73 13.90 -7.27
N ALA A 89 -8.28 14.51 -8.32
CA ALA A 89 -8.49 13.89 -9.61
C ALA A 89 -7.64 14.56 -10.69
N ILE A 90 -7.03 13.78 -11.54
CA ILE A 90 -6.24 14.25 -12.68
C ILE A 90 -7.10 14.09 -13.94
N ASP A 91 -7.35 15.20 -14.62
CA ASP A 91 -8.08 15.24 -15.87
C ASP A 91 -7.19 14.77 -17.03
N LEU A 92 -7.62 13.73 -17.71
CA LEU A 92 -6.93 13.15 -18.86
C LEU A 92 -7.49 13.69 -20.20
N GLY A 93 -8.43 14.61 -20.16
CA GLY A 93 -9.16 15.08 -21.32
C GLY A 93 -10.32 14.15 -21.73
N GLU A 94 -11.18 14.66 -22.61
CA GLU A 94 -12.36 13.93 -23.13
C GLU A 94 -13.29 13.40 -22.02
N GLY A 95 -13.38 14.10 -20.88
CA GLY A 95 -14.21 13.72 -19.74
C GLY A 95 -13.70 12.54 -18.92
N ARG A 96 -12.46 12.10 -19.17
CA ARG A 96 -11.82 11.03 -18.41
C ARG A 96 -11.00 11.60 -17.27
N GLN A 97 -11.16 11.03 -16.08
CA GLN A 97 -10.40 11.39 -14.90
C GLN A 97 -9.86 10.15 -14.22
N ILE A 98 -8.76 10.29 -13.52
CA ILE A 98 -8.19 9.28 -12.64
C ILE A 98 -7.96 9.88 -11.25
N SER A 99 -8.41 9.17 -10.21
CA SER A 99 -8.13 9.56 -8.83
C SER A 99 -6.67 9.32 -8.50
N LEU A 100 -6.06 10.24 -7.74
CA LEU A 100 -4.72 10.02 -7.20
C LEU A 100 -4.67 8.79 -6.28
N LEU A 101 -5.78 8.45 -5.63
CA LEU A 101 -5.92 7.26 -4.77
C LEU A 101 -5.92 5.93 -5.56
N GLU A 102 -6.07 6.00 -6.88
CA GLU A 102 -5.98 4.85 -7.80
C GLU A 102 -4.62 4.79 -8.50
N ALA A 103 -3.78 5.83 -8.35
CA ALA A 103 -2.45 5.87 -8.93
C ALA A 103 -1.49 4.95 -8.17
N GLY A 104 -1.01 3.89 -8.79
CA GLY A 104 -0.22 2.83 -8.14
C GLY A 104 1.05 3.32 -7.44
N HIS A 105 1.63 4.45 -7.87
CA HIS A 105 2.80 5.09 -7.26
C HIS A 105 2.45 6.38 -6.52
N ARG A 106 1.16 6.64 -6.26
CA ARG A 106 0.65 7.76 -5.47
C ARG A 106 1.22 9.12 -5.93
N LEU A 107 1.69 9.95 -5.01
CA LEU A 107 2.29 11.25 -5.37
C LEU A 107 3.51 11.12 -6.30
N GLY A 108 4.23 9.99 -6.27
CA GLY A 108 5.37 9.70 -7.16
C GLY A 108 4.98 9.12 -8.52
N ASP A 109 3.69 8.99 -8.82
CA ASP A 109 3.23 8.42 -10.08
C ASP A 109 3.55 9.32 -11.28
N ALA A 110 3.81 8.69 -12.43
CA ALA A 110 4.09 9.39 -13.67
C ALA A 110 2.94 10.32 -14.13
N ILE A 111 1.70 9.99 -13.76
CA ILE A 111 0.52 10.79 -14.09
C ILE A 111 0.54 12.14 -13.36
N VAL A 112 1.01 12.18 -12.10
CA VAL A 112 1.19 13.42 -11.33
C VAL A 112 2.22 14.31 -12.02
N ARG A 113 3.31 13.71 -12.49
CA ARG A 113 4.39 14.42 -13.19
C ARG A 113 3.97 14.97 -14.55
N SER A 114 2.93 14.43 -15.13
CA SER A 114 2.36 14.91 -16.40
C SER A 114 1.21 15.89 -16.20
N SER A 115 0.89 16.23 -14.96
CA SER A 115 -0.20 17.14 -14.58
C SER A 115 0.30 18.49 -14.08
N SER A 116 -0.62 19.41 -13.77
CA SER A 116 -0.32 20.69 -13.14
C SER A 116 0.23 20.58 -11.72
N LEU A 117 0.13 19.40 -11.07
CA LEU A 117 0.68 19.12 -9.74
C LEU A 117 2.18 18.80 -9.75
N LYS A 118 2.82 18.73 -10.91
CA LYS A 118 4.22 18.31 -11.07
C LYS A 118 5.17 19.08 -10.13
N ASP A 119 5.09 20.40 -10.14
CA ASP A 119 6.03 21.25 -9.40
C ASP A 119 5.73 21.23 -7.89
N ASP A 120 4.46 21.15 -7.50
CA ASP A 120 4.05 21.02 -6.11
C ASP A 120 4.51 19.68 -5.52
N ALA A 121 4.34 18.58 -6.26
CA ALA A 121 4.79 17.26 -5.86
C ALA A 121 6.32 17.21 -5.73
N ARG A 122 7.05 17.80 -6.69
CA ARG A 122 8.49 17.91 -6.65
C ARG A 122 8.98 18.68 -5.42
N SER A 123 8.44 19.89 -5.20
CA SER A 123 8.79 20.72 -4.05
C SER A 123 8.50 20.02 -2.71
N ALA A 124 7.40 19.24 -2.64
CA ALA A 124 7.06 18.46 -1.45
C ALA A 124 8.11 17.37 -1.17
N PHE A 125 8.59 16.67 -2.19
CA PHE A 125 9.65 15.68 -2.04
C PHE A 125 11.01 16.29 -1.72
N GLU A 126 11.38 17.41 -2.35
CA GLU A 126 12.60 18.14 -2.05
C GLU A 126 12.62 18.62 -0.59
N SER A 127 11.54 19.23 -0.10
CA SER A 127 11.41 19.64 1.31
C SER A 127 11.58 18.46 2.26
N PHE A 128 11.00 17.30 1.95
CA PHE A 128 11.18 16.10 2.73
C PHE A 128 12.63 15.60 2.74
N LEU A 129 13.32 15.61 1.61
CA LEU A 129 14.72 15.19 1.51
C LEU A 129 15.66 16.11 2.27
N ASP A 130 15.44 17.44 2.17
CA ASP A 130 16.33 18.45 2.73
C ASP A 130 16.18 18.60 4.24
N THR A 131 14.94 18.50 4.75
CA THR A 131 14.62 18.87 6.13
C THR A 131 13.87 17.78 6.91
N GLY A 132 13.41 16.73 6.24
CA GLY A 132 12.50 15.73 6.81
C GLY A 132 11.06 16.23 6.96
N ASP A 133 10.73 17.43 6.46
CA ASP A 133 9.38 17.98 6.54
C ASP A 133 8.44 17.31 5.54
N SER A 134 7.48 16.55 6.05
CA SER A 134 6.45 15.86 5.26
C SER A 134 5.14 16.64 5.15
N THR A 135 5.07 17.88 5.64
CA THR A 135 3.82 18.66 5.71
C THR A 135 3.17 18.85 4.33
N SER A 136 3.96 19.16 3.30
CA SER A 136 3.45 19.33 1.93
C SER A 136 2.95 18.02 1.34
N ILE A 137 3.63 16.89 1.60
CA ILE A 137 3.17 15.56 1.20
C ILE A 137 1.85 15.24 1.91
N ALA A 138 1.75 15.51 3.22
CA ALA A 138 0.53 15.28 3.99
C ALA A 138 -0.67 16.09 3.48
N LYS A 139 -0.45 17.29 2.97
CA LYS A 139 -1.50 18.14 2.39
C LYS A 139 -1.96 17.68 1.01
N LEU A 140 -1.06 17.18 0.18
CA LEU A 140 -1.35 16.77 -1.20
C LEU A 140 -1.86 15.32 -1.26
N ALA A 141 -1.18 14.41 -0.58
CA ALA A 141 -1.43 12.97 -0.67
C ALA A 141 -1.01 12.26 0.63
N PRO A 142 -1.77 12.40 1.74
CA PRO A 142 -1.43 11.79 3.02
C PRO A 142 -1.31 10.26 2.96
N THR A 143 -1.99 9.62 2.03
CA THR A 143 -1.88 8.18 1.76
C THR A 143 -0.47 7.76 1.32
N SER A 144 0.32 8.68 0.74
CA SER A 144 1.74 8.46 0.45
C SER A 144 2.59 8.27 1.72
N LEU A 145 2.21 8.92 2.84
CA LEU A 145 2.86 8.70 4.14
C LEU A 145 2.46 7.38 4.78
N VAL A 146 1.22 6.93 4.54
CA VAL A 146 0.66 5.70 5.12
C VAL A 146 1.14 4.46 4.37
N PHE A 147 0.98 4.45 3.05
CA PHE A 147 1.25 3.30 2.17
C PHE A 147 2.62 3.37 1.48
N GLY A 148 3.38 4.42 1.77
CA GLY A 148 4.69 4.65 1.19
C GLY A 148 4.64 5.20 -0.24
N VAL A 149 5.71 5.85 -0.63
CA VAL A 149 5.88 6.37 -1.98
C VAL A 149 7.36 6.33 -2.36
N TRP A 150 7.64 6.13 -3.64
CA TRP A 150 8.96 6.26 -4.20
C TRP A 150 8.90 7.09 -5.48
N ASP A 151 9.51 8.27 -5.42
CA ASP A 151 9.69 9.10 -6.59
C ASP A 151 10.93 8.67 -7.38
N SER A 152 10.84 7.54 -8.05
CA SER A 152 11.96 6.92 -8.76
C SER A 152 12.40 7.66 -10.01
N ARG A 153 11.62 8.63 -10.50
CA ARG A 153 11.84 9.27 -11.81
C ARG A 153 12.44 10.67 -11.72
N ASP A 154 12.47 11.27 -10.52
CA ASP A 154 12.95 12.64 -10.34
C ASP A 154 13.80 12.75 -9.06
N THR A 155 13.19 13.06 -7.93
CA THR A 155 13.91 13.39 -6.68
C THR A 155 14.56 12.20 -5.98
N GLN A 156 14.18 10.98 -6.33
CA GLN A 156 14.55 9.72 -5.67
C GLN A 156 14.06 9.62 -4.21
N ALA A 157 13.19 10.53 -3.77
CA ALA A 157 12.60 10.49 -2.44
C ALA A 157 11.86 9.15 -2.22
N LYS A 158 12.10 8.53 -1.08
CA LYS A 158 11.51 7.25 -0.71
C LYS A 158 10.99 7.30 0.71
N LEU A 159 9.68 7.11 0.87
CA LEU A 159 9.00 7.00 2.15
C LEU A 159 8.53 5.56 2.36
N SER A 160 8.84 5.02 3.52
CA SER A 160 8.46 3.65 3.88
C SER A 160 6.96 3.54 4.14
N ARG A 161 6.42 2.34 3.97
CA ARG A 161 5.04 2.02 4.33
C ARG A 161 4.91 1.90 5.84
N ILE A 162 3.92 2.59 6.43
CA ILE A 162 3.54 2.43 7.83
C ILE A 162 2.52 1.30 7.96
N VAL A 163 1.52 1.28 7.07
CA VAL A 163 0.54 0.21 6.98
C VAL A 163 0.99 -0.81 5.94
N GLN A 164 1.11 -2.05 6.37
CA GLN A 164 1.52 -3.18 5.53
C GLN A 164 0.51 -4.32 5.70
N SER A 165 0.05 -4.86 4.59
CA SER A 165 -0.72 -6.09 4.54
C SER A 165 -0.09 -7.03 3.53
N VAL A 166 -0.17 -8.31 3.77
CA VAL A 166 0.32 -9.35 2.85
C VAL A 166 -0.54 -10.58 3.00
N ILE A 167 -0.84 -11.25 1.90
CA ILE A 167 -1.54 -12.54 1.91
C ILE A 167 -0.53 -13.62 1.51
N ARG A 168 -0.39 -14.64 2.35
CA ARG A 168 0.50 -15.79 2.13
C ARG A 168 -0.26 -17.07 2.36
N ALA A 169 0.03 -18.08 1.55
CA ALA A 169 -0.39 -19.45 1.80
C ALA A 169 0.80 -20.26 2.31
N TRP A 170 0.57 -21.04 3.36
CA TRP A 170 1.55 -21.84 4.06
C TRP A 170 1.33 -23.31 3.79
N ASP A 171 2.39 -24.08 3.80
CA ASP A 171 2.38 -25.55 3.62
C ASP A 171 1.69 -25.96 2.30
N VAL A 172 2.16 -25.34 1.21
CA VAL A 172 1.56 -25.50 -0.11
C VAL A 172 2.22 -26.63 -0.92
N ASP A 173 1.40 -27.39 -1.64
CA ASP A 173 1.84 -28.27 -2.71
C ASP A 173 1.96 -27.48 -4.02
N VAL A 174 3.12 -27.57 -4.67
CA VAL A 174 3.35 -26.92 -5.97
C VAL A 174 2.97 -27.88 -7.08
N LEU A 175 1.89 -27.55 -7.80
CA LEU A 175 1.44 -28.34 -8.95
C LEU A 175 2.07 -27.80 -10.23
N THR A 176 2.79 -28.66 -10.94
CA THR A 176 3.32 -28.31 -12.27
C THR A 176 2.35 -28.85 -13.33
N ARG A 177 1.89 -27.98 -14.20
CA ARG A 177 1.09 -28.36 -15.38
C ARG A 177 2.00 -28.27 -16.60
N SER A 178 2.10 -29.35 -17.33
CA SER A 178 2.75 -29.43 -18.63
C SER A 178 1.77 -29.08 -19.74
#